data_9da576189e94045ec34306c7013e961b
#
_entry.id   9da576189e94045ec34306c7013e961b
#
_cell.length_a   1.000
_cell.length_b   1.000
_cell.length_c   1.000
_cell.angle_alpha   90.00
_cell.angle_beta   90.00
_cell.angle_gamma   90.00
#
_symmetry.space_group_name_H-M   'P 1'
#
loop_
_entity.id
_entity.type
_entity.pdbx_description
1 polymer ?
#
loop_
_entity_poly.entity_id
_entity_poly.type
_entity_poly.pdbx_seq_one_letter_code
_entity_poly.pdbx_strand_id
1 'polypeptide(L)'
;MARWVGTWEGDPADGWVGFRMTAEAEDAPAERMVVDECDPPHRLAVHSETEYGTWYLEMDLAEADGRTTFTFSQRITDPATAADIGPGWDYYLDRLVAAETGGDIAAIDFTDYHEPTKEYYRALFAEPDGQPV
;
A
#
# COMPACT_ATOMS: atom_id res chain seq x y z
N MET A 1 -2.43 -3.21 11.73
CA MET A 1 -1.60 -2.31 10.89
C MET A 1 -0.19 -2.10 11.42
N ALA A 2 -0.04 -1.86 12.71
CA ALA A 2 1.28 -1.56 13.30
C ALA A 2 2.35 -2.62 13.01
N ARG A 3 1.94 -3.87 12.80
CA ARG A 3 2.88 -4.97 12.57
C ARG A 3 3.45 -5.00 11.15
N TRP A 4 2.82 -4.34 10.19
CA TRP A 4 3.27 -4.50 8.80
C TRP A 4 3.53 -3.18 8.06
N VAL A 5 2.88 -2.09 8.42
CA VAL A 5 3.08 -0.83 7.69
C VAL A 5 3.18 0.38 8.61
N GLY A 6 2.29 0.54 9.56
CA GLY A 6 2.30 1.72 10.41
C GLY A 6 1.11 1.82 11.33
N THR A 7 1.01 2.96 11.99
CA THR A 7 -0.06 3.26 12.94
C THR A 7 -0.87 4.45 12.45
N TRP A 8 -2.07 4.57 12.97
CA TRP A 8 -2.91 5.73 12.65
C TRP A 8 -3.58 6.26 13.93
N GLU A 9 -3.91 7.52 13.91
CA GLU A 9 -4.57 8.21 15.01
C GLU A 9 -5.71 9.07 14.47
N GLY A 10 -6.71 9.31 15.32
CA GLY A 10 -7.91 10.01 14.92
C GLY A 10 -9.08 9.08 14.69
N ASP A 11 -10.21 9.63 14.27
CA ASP A 11 -11.43 8.89 14.03
C ASP A 11 -11.78 8.92 12.53
N PRO A 12 -11.83 7.76 11.85
CA PRO A 12 -12.22 7.72 10.43
C PRO A 12 -13.58 8.38 10.15
N ALA A 13 -14.47 8.44 11.14
CA ALA A 13 -15.77 9.09 10.98
C ALA A 13 -15.63 10.61 10.75
N ASP A 14 -14.49 11.19 11.12
CA ASP A 14 -14.20 12.60 10.85
C ASP A 14 -13.76 12.84 9.40
N GLY A 15 -13.60 11.78 8.62
CA GLY A 15 -13.23 11.86 7.21
C GLY A 15 -11.73 11.85 6.94
N TRP A 16 -10.90 11.75 7.97
CA TRP A 16 -9.44 11.67 7.83
C TRP A 16 -8.80 11.09 9.08
N VAL A 17 -7.59 10.59 8.93
CA VAL A 17 -6.77 10.11 10.03
C VAL A 17 -5.34 10.59 9.83
N GLY A 18 -4.56 10.66 10.91
CA GLY A 18 -3.12 10.86 10.84
C GLY A 18 -2.44 9.50 10.74
N PHE A 19 -1.67 9.29 9.70
CA PHE A 19 -1.02 8.00 9.44
C PHE A 19 0.49 8.15 9.56
N ARG A 20 1.13 7.20 10.26
CA ARG A 20 2.58 7.18 10.46
C ARG A 20 3.12 5.87 9.88
N MET A 21 4.10 5.99 8.98
CA MET A 21 4.80 4.85 8.39
C MET A 21 5.85 4.31 9.34
N THR A 22 5.42 3.76 10.48
CA THR A 22 6.35 3.32 11.53
C THR A 22 7.22 2.13 11.10
N ALA A 23 6.82 1.42 10.05
CA ALA A 23 7.67 0.38 9.48
C ALA A 23 8.92 0.95 8.82
N GLU A 24 8.90 2.21 8.40
CA GLU A 24 10.06 2.87 7.81
C GLU A 24 10.91 3.56 8.88
N ALA A 25 10.28 4.17 9.87
CA ALA A 25 10.96 4.84 10.97
C ALA A 25 10.02 4.93 12.17
N GLU A 26 10.53 4.59 13.37
CA GLU A 26 9.72 4.63 14.59
C GLU A 26 9.11 6.01 14.86
N ASP A 27 9.84 7.06 14.48
CA ASP A 27 9.44 8.45 14.70
C ASP A 27 8.86 9.10 13.43
N ALA A 28 8.36 8.30 12.49
CA ALA A 28 7.78 8.82 11.27
C ALA A 28 6.70 9.85 11.57
N PRO A 29 6.67 11.00 10.87
CA PRO A 29 5.67 12.02 11.10
C PRO A 29 4.28 11.53 10.71
N ALA A 30 3.25 12.07 11.36
CA ALA A 30 1.88 11.80 10.98
C ALA A 30 1.57 12.54 9.67
N GLU A 31 1.02 11.83 8.71
CA GLU A 31 0.57 12.40 7.45
C GLU A 31 -0.94 12.31 7.38
N ARG A 32 -1.56 13.33 6.82
CA ARG A 32 -3.01 13.36 6.69
C ARG A 32 -3.44 12.38 5.62
N MET A 33 -4.31 11.45 6.00
CA MET A 33 -4.90 10.47 5.11
C MET A 33 -6.40 10.69 5.10
N VAL A 34 -6.94 11.14 3.97
CA VAL A 34 -8.37 11.37 3.84
C VAL A 34 -9.07 10.06 3.56
N VAL A 35 -10.15 9.80 4.29
CA VAL A 35 -10.94 8.58 4.12
C VAL A 35 -12.06 8.89 3.15
N ASP A 36 -11.93 8.38 1.92
CA ASP A 36 -12.93 8.62 0.87
C ASP A 36 -14.10 7.66 0.97
N GLU A 37 -13.82 6.42 1.37
CA GLU A 37 -14.83 5.39 1.52
C GLU A 37 -14.40 4.41 2.60
N CYS A 38 -15.31 4.07 3.50
CA CYS A 38 -15.04 3.11 4.56
C CYS A 38 -16.29 2.27 4.80
N ASP A 39 -16.22 1.01 4.36
CA ASP A 39 -17.30 0.03 4.51
C ASP A 39 -16.72 -1.23 5.15
N PRO A 40 -16.53 -1.22 6.48
CA PRO A 40 -15.94 -2.38 7.15
C PRO A 40 -16.85 -3.60 7.09
N PRO A 41 -16.29 -4.78 6.95
CA PRO A 41 -14.89 -5.10 6.75
C PRO A 41 -14.48 -5.21 5.28
N HIS A 42 -15.25 -4.66 4.35
CA HIS A 42 -15.14 -4.98 2.92
C HIS A 42 -14.29 -4.00 2.12
N ARG A 43 -14.36 -2.70 2.43
CA ARG A 43 -13.72 -1.72 1.56
C ARG A 43 -13.21 -0.52 2.31
N LEU A 44 -12.02 -0.06 1.92
CA LEU A 44 -11.44 1.20 2.38
C LEU A 44 -10.78 1.88 1.19
N ALA A 45 -11.14 3.14 0.97
CA ALA A 45 -10.50 3.97 -0.03
C ALA A 45 -10.01 5.24 0.65
N VAL A 46 -8.76 5.58 0.43
CA VAL A 46 -8.13 6.73 1.06
C VAL A 46 -7.27 7.47 0.05
N HIS A 47 -6.96 8.73 0.35
CA HIS A 47 -5.96 9.44 -0.43
C HIS A 47 -5.12 10.35 0.47
N SER A 48 -3.91 10.61 0.01
CA SER A 48 -2.96 11.48 0.69
C SER A 48 -2.30 12.37 -0.34
N GLU A 49 -2.19 13.67 -0.03
CA GLU A 49 -1.46 14.60 -0.87
C GLU A 49 -0.01 14.65 -0.41
N THR A 50 0.91 14.41 -1.33
CA THR A 50 2.33 14.44 -1.07
C THR A 50 2.99 15.45 -1.98
N GLU A 51 4.27 15.75 -1.72
CA GLU A 51 5.04 16.64 -2.60
C GLU A 51 5.23 16.07 -4.01
N TYR A 52 4.98 14.76 -4.17
CA TYR A 52 5.07 14.09 -5.47
C TYR A 52 3.70 13.85 -6.13
N GLY A 53 2.65 14.45 -5.59
CA GLY A 53 1.29 14.29 -6.09
C GLY A 53 0.37 13.59 -5.11
N THR A 54 -0.83 13.29 -5.57
CA THR A 54 -1.84 12.64 -4.73
C THR A 54 -1.76 11.13 -4.89
N TRP A 55 -1.73 10.43 -3.77
CA TRP A 55 -1.74 8.96 -3.73
C TRP A 55 -3.15 8.49 -3.41
N TYR A 56 -3.78 7.81 -4.36
CA TYR A 56 -5.11 7.22 -4.20
C TYR A 56 -4.95 5.72 -3.98
N LEU A 57 -5.39 5.23 -2.82
CA LEU A 57 -5.25 3.83 -2.44
C LEU A 57 -6.63 3.23 -2.21
N GLU A 58 -6.84 2.03 -2.73
CA GLU A 58 -8.07 1.29 -2.53
C GLU A 58 -7.76 -0.11 -2.04
N MET A 59 -8.54 -0.56 -1.05
CA MET A 59 -8.37 -1.86 -0.43
C MET A 59 -9.72 -2.55 -0.34
N ASP A 60 -9.78 -3.77 -0.87
CA ASP A 60 -10.98 -4.58 -0.85
C ASP A 60 -10.70 -5.93 -0.21
N LEU A 61 -11.63 -6.38 0.63
CA LEU A 61 -11.57 -7.69 1.27
C LEU A 61 -12.79 -8.49 0.86
N ALA A 62 -12.57 -9.70 0.36
CA ALA A 62 -13.62 -10.63 0.02
C ALA A 62 -13.34 -11.97 0.68
N GLU A 63 -14.35 -12.57 1.28
CA GLU A 63 -14.21 -13.88 1.92
C GLU A 63 -15.03 -14.93 1.18
N ALA A 64 -14.40 -16.06 0.92
CA ALA A 64 -15.05 -17.22 0.33
C ALA A 64 -14.33 -18.48 0.78
N ASP A 65 -15.08 -19.51 1.16
CA ASP A 65 -14.54 -20.82 1.54
C ASP A 65 -13.47 -20.76 2.66
N GLY A 66 -13.67 -19.85 3.61
CA GLY A 66 -12.74 -19.71 4.73
C GLY A 66 -11.46 -18.97 4.40
N ARG A 67 -11.39 -18.34 3.21
CA ARG A 67 -10.22 -17.56 2.77
C ARG A 67 -10.62 -16.13 2.53
N THR A 68 -9.73 -15.21 2.89
CA THR A 68 -9.91 -13.80 2.62
C THR A 68 -8.97 -13.39 1.49
N THR A 69 -9.54 -12.78 0.46
CA THR A 69 -8.77 -12.19 -0.63
C THR A 69 -8.66 -10.70 -0.38
N PHE A 70 -7.45 -10.21 -0.31
CA PHE A 70 -7.15 -8.79 -0.17
C PHE A 70 -6.68 -8.24 -1.52
N THR A 71 -7.38 -7.25 -2.02
CA THR A 71 -7.02 -6.57 -3.28
C THR A 71 -6.62 -5.15 -2.95
N PHE A 72 -5.39 -4.81 -3.29
CA PHE A 72 -4.83 -3.47 -3.10
C PHE A 72 -4.61 -2.81 -4.45
N SER A 73 -5.01 -1.55 -4.57
CA SER A 73 -4.84 -0.80 -5.81
C SER A 73 -4.32 0.60 -5.50
N GLN A 74 -3.41 1.07 -6.31
CA GLN A 74 -2.96 2.46 -6.31
C GLN A 74 -3.04 3.00 -7.73
N ARG A 75 -3.65 4.18 -7.88
CA ARG A 75 -3.65 4.85 -9.17
C ARG A 75 -2.28 5.48 -9.41
N ILE A 76 -1.64 5.08 -10.49
CA ILE A 76 -0.34 5.63 -10.89
C ILE A 76 -0.58 6.66 -11.99
N THR A 77 -0.23 7.91 -11.72
CA THR A 77 -0.41 9.00 -12.70
C THR A 77 0.84 9.24 -13.53
N ASP A 78 2.01 8.87 -13.00
CA ASP A 78 3.28 8.96 -13.73
C ASP A 78 3.89 7.56 -13.82
N PRO A 79 3.86 6.95 -15.02
CA PRO A 79 4.38 5.58 -15.18
C PRO A 79 5.84 5.43 -14.77
N ALA A 80 6.63 6.49 -14.82
CA ALA A 80 8.04 6.43 -14.43
C ALA A 80 8.21 6.08 -12.95
N THR A 81 7.22 6.36 -12.11
CA THR A 81 7.30 6.07 -10.68
C THR A 81 6.97 4.61 -10.34
N ALA A 82 6.37 3.88 -11.27
CA ALA A 82 5.93 2.51 -11.02
C ALA A 82 7.08 1.58 -10.64
N ALA A 83 8.27 1.82 -11.18
CA ALA A 83 9.44 1.01 -10.91
C ALA A 83 9.90 1.09 -9.44
N ASP A 84 9.56 2.18 -8.76
CA ASP A 84 9.89 2.36 -7.35
C ASP A 84 8.70 2.06 -6.44
N ILE A 85 7.50 2.43 -6.86
CA ILE A 85 6.28 2.24 -6.06
C ILE A 85 5.88 0.76 -5.99
N GLY A 86 5.93 0.05 -7.12
CA GLY A 86 5.51 -1.34 -7.18
C GLY A 86 6.25 -2.26 -6.23
N PRO A 87 7.59 -2.26 -6.26
CA PRO A 87 8.37 -3.08 -5.32
C PRO A 87 8.09 -2.76 -3.85
N GLY A 88 7.85 -1.50 -3.54
CA GLY A 88 7.50 -1.08 -2.19
C GLY A 88 6.22 -1.74 -1.71
N TRP A 89 5.20 -1.77 -2.56
CA TRP A 89 3.94 -2.42 -2.18
C TRP A 89 4.06 -3.93 -2.11
N ASP A 90 4.81 -4.57 -3.00
CA ASP A 90 5.07 -6.00 -2.90
C ASP A 90 5.71 -6.33 -1.55
N TYR A 91 6.67 -5.53 -1.13
CA TYR A 91 7.33 -5.67 0.15
C TYR A 91 6.33 -5.56 1.31
N TYR A 92 5.51 -4.50 1.32
CA TYR A 92 4.54 -4.29 2.40
C TYR A 92 3.43 -5.33 2.42
N LEU A 93 2.97 -5.79 1.26
CA LEU A 93 1.93 -6.81 1.19
C LEU A 93 2.42 -8.16 1.69
N ASP A 94 3.68 -8.50 1.42
CA ASP A 94 4.27 -9.72 1.97
C ASP A 94 4.44 -9.60 3.49
N ARG A 95 4.75 -8.42 4.00
CA ARG A 95 4.75 -8.18 5.44
C ARG A 95 3.37 -8.37 6.04
N LEU A 96 2.33 -7.93 5.36
CA LEU A 96 0.95 -8.15 5.80
C LEU A 96 0.63 -9.63 5.90
N VAL A 97 0.96 -10.40 4.87
CA VAL A 97 0.73 -11.85 4.88
C VAL A 97 1.48 -12.50 6.02
N ALA A 98 2.74 -12.14 6.24
CA ALA A 98 3.52 -12.68 7.35
C ALA A 98 2.89 -12.33 8.70
N ALA A 99 2.42 -11.10 8.87
CA ALA A 99 1.78 -10.65 10.12
C ALA A 99 0.49 -11.44 10.42
N GLU A 100 -0.27 -11.78 9.39
CA GLU A 100 -1.55 -12.46 9.55
C GLU A 100 -1.43 -13.99 9.59
N THR A 101 -0.30 -14.54 9.14
CA THR A 101 -0.10 -16.00 9.09
C THR A 101 0.93 -16.50 10.09
N GLY A 102 1.46 -15.62 10.94
CA GLY A 102 2.46 -16.01 11.94
C GLY A 102 3.87 -16.16 11.38
N GLY A 103 4.13 -15.60 10.19
CA GLY A 103 5.47 -15.63 9.60
C GLY A 103 6.42 -14.64 10.26
N ASP A 104 7.67 -14.69 9.84
CA ASP A 104 8.73 -13.82 10.37
C ASP A 104 8.83 -12.54 9.56
N ILE A 105 8.17 -11.47 10.03
CA ILE A 105 8.17 -10.18 9.36
C ILE A 105 9.60 -9.62 9.24
N ALA A 106 10.42 -9.83 10.26
CA ALA A 106 11.79 -9.29 10.28
C ALA A 106 12.70 -9.93 9.22
N ALA A 107 12.33 -11.10 8.71
CA ALA A 107 13.10 -11.76 7.65
C ALA A 107 12.81 -11.18 6.26
N ILE A 108 11.77 -10.37 6.12
CA ILE A 108 11.38 -9.76 4.85
C ILE A 108 12.22 -8.49 4.65
N ASP A 109 13.04 -8.48 3.60
CA ASP A 109 14.02 -7.42 3.35
C ASP A 109 13.67 -6.70 2.07
N PHE A 110 13.51 -5.38 2.14
CA PHE A 110 13.15 -4.56 0.99
C PHE A 110 14.13 -4.71 -0.18
N THR A 111 15.41 -4.94 0.09
CA THR A 111 16.40 -5.11 -0.98
C THR A 111 16.12 -6.31 -1.87
N ASP A 112 15.37 -7.30 -1.37
CA ASP A 112 14.98 -8.45 -2.17
C ASP A 112 13.87 -8.11 -3.17
N TYR A 113 13.25 -6.97 -3.01
CA TYR A 113 12.11 -6.53 -3.85
C TYR A 113 12.50 -5.43 -4.82
N HIS A 114 13.23 -4.43 -4.38
CA HIS A 114 13.46 -3.22 -5.16
C HIS A 114 14.13 -3.50 -6.50
N GLU A 115 15.35 -4.02 -6.49
CA GLU A 115 16.07 -4.28 -7.73
C GLU A 115 15.47 -5.44 -8.54
N PRO A 116 15.14 -6.60 -7.95
CA PRO A 116 14.63 -7.72 -8.74
C PRO A 116 13.29 -7.45 -9.43
N THR A 117 12.42 -6.64 -8.85
CA THR A 117 11.09 -6.40 -9.42
C THR A 117 10.97 -5.07 -10.15
N LYS A 118 11.97 -4.21 -10.06
CA LYS A 118 11.96 -2.90 -10.67
C LYS A 118 11.72 -2.95 -12.18
N GLU A 119 12.41 -3.83 -12.87
CA GLU A 119 12.25 -3.98 -14.32
C GLU A 119 10.88 -4.53 -14.70
N TYR A 120 10.31 -5.39 -13.87
CA TYR A 120 8.96 -5.89 -14.10
C TYR A 120 7.96 -4.72 -14.15
N TYR A 121 8.02 -3.84 -13.16
CA TYR A 121 7.11 -2.69 -13.11
C TYR A 121 7.40 -1.67 -14.19
N ARG A 122 8.67 -1.45 -14.51
CA ARG A 122 9.04 -0.55 -15.59
C ARG A 122 8.46 -1.03 -16.92
N ALA A 123 8.60 -2.32 -17.19
CA ALA A 123 8.08 -2.92 -18.43
C ALA A 123 6.56 -2.89 -18.50
N LEU A 124 5.89 -3.07 -17.37
CA LEU A 124 4.43 -3.09 -17.30
C LEU A 124 3.81 -1.77 -17.73
N PHE A 125 4.49 -0.65 -17.43
CA PHE A 125 4.00 0.68 -17.74
C PHE A 125 4.65 1.31 -18.96
N ALA A 126 5.54 0.59 -19.64
CA ALA A 126 6.28 1.11 -20.79
C ALA A 126 5.64 0.75 -22.13
N GLU A 127 4.46 0.18 -22.15
CA GLU A 127 3.80 -0.24 -23.38
C GLU A 127 3.54 0.95 -24.30
N PRO A 128 4.07 0.92 -25.54
CA PRO A 128 3.98 2.09 -26.41
C PRO A 128 2.58 2.42 -26.88
N ASP A 129 1.66 1.48 -26.87
CA ASP A 129 0.27 1.74 -27.20
C ASP A 129 -0.52 2.31 -26.03
N GLY A 130 0.19 2.66 -24.96
CA GLY A 130 -0.39 3.33 -23.82
C GLY A 130 -1.36 2.53 -23.03
N GLN A 131 -1.14 1.25 -22.91
CA GLN A 131 -2.04 0.40 -22.15
C GLN A 131 -2.15 0.88 -20.72
N PRO A 132 -3.26 1.48 -20.36
CA PRO A 132 -3.49 1.82 -18.98
C PRO A 132 -3.71 0.55 -18.19
N VAL A 133 -3.29 0.57 -17.03
CA VAL A 133 -3.46 -0.57 -16.15
C VAL A 133 -4.43 -0.24 -15.07
#